data_46b4b8241a001f9079a87580bf08af3f
#
_entry.id   46b4b8241a001f9079a87580bf08af3f
#
_cell.length_a   1.000
_cell.length_b   1.000
_cell.length_c   1.000
_cell.angle_alpha   90.00
_cell.angle_beta   90.00
_cell.angle_gamma   90.00
#
_symmetry.space_group_name_H-M   'P 1'
#
loop_
_entity.id
_entity.type
_entity.pdbx_description
1 polymer ?
#
loop_
_entity_poly.entity_id
_entity_poly.type
_entity_poly.pdbx_seq_one_letter_code
_entity_poly.pdbx_strand_id
1 'polypeptide(L)'
;MVDWTKLLNPINILDIVIVAILIYKLITIVKGTRAVQLIKGILLLLVLSVLSSVLQLTTVNWILTQVQTMLLVAIPIVFQPELRRALEQIGNSSLIPGNKKSRSDMEAARIVNQLLPFLTDASRKKTGVLLAIQREVGLNEYVNTGISISGKLSTQLLGNIFISNTPLHDGAVILDGDTILAASCYLPLSENKNINKALGTRHRAAIGLSEVSDAIVCIVSEETGAMSIAEGGQLMYNISEETLRSLLLERLHQEESKSIIQKLREELGGRA
;
A
#
# COMPACT_ATOMS: atom_id res chain seq x y z
N MET A 1 -26.85 -25.87 27.48
CA MET A 1 -27.70 -24.66 27.50
C MET A 1 -26.78 -23.45 27.53
N VAL A 2 -26.89 -22.56 26.55
CA VAL A 2 -26.10 -21.32 26.53
C VAL A 2 -26.73 -20.37 27.56
N ASP A 3 -25.98 -20.02 28.60
CA ASP A 3 -26.43 -19.10 29.66
C ASP A 3 -26.52 -17.68 29.10
N TRP A 4 -27.68 -17.28 28.63
CA TRP A 4 -27.97 -15.98 28.04
C TRP A 4 -27.68 -14.79 28.98
N THR A 5 -27.74 -15.02 30.30
CA THR A 5 -27.42 -14.00 31.32
C THR A 5 -25.93 -13.63 31.35
N LYS A 6 -25.04 -14.54 30.93
CA LYS A 6 -23.61 -14.26 30.79
C LYS A 6 -23.29 -13.43 29.56
N LEU A 7 -24.12 -13.50 28.50
CA LEU A 7 -23.92 -12.70 27.28
C LEU A 7 -24.19 -11.20 27.46
N LEU A 8 -25.00 -10.83 28.45
CA LEU A 8 -25.36 -9.44 28.77
C LEU A 8 -24.32 -8.73 29.67
N ASN A 9 -23.25 -9.40 30.07
CA ASN A 9 -22.17 -8.77 30.80
C ASN A 9 -21.44 -7.76 29.87
N PRO A 10 -21.23 -6.50 30.27
CA PRO A 10 -20.61 -5.46 29.39
C PRO A 10 -19.24 -5.89 28.86
N ILE A 11 -18.49 -6.71 29.60
CA ILE A 11 -17.21 -7.27 29.16
C ILE A 11 -17.39 -8.22 27.99
N ASN A 12 -18.42 -9.09 28.02
CA ASN A 12 -18.68 -10.05 26.93
C ASN A 12 -19.22 -9.36 25.66
N ILE A 13 -19.99 -8.27 25.82
CA ILE A 13 -20.44 -7.46 24.71
C ILE A 13 -19.23 -6.77 24.05
N LEU A 14 -18.30 -6.23 24.84
CA LEU A 14 -17.06 -5.62 24.33
C LEU A 14 -16.21 -6.65 23.56
N ASP A 15 -16.06 -7.86 24.09
CA ASP A 15 -15.34 -8.96 23.44
C ASP A 15 -15.96 -9.33 22.08
N ILE A 16 -17.29 -9.49 22.03
CA ILE A 16 -18.02 -9.77 20.78
C ILE A 16 -17.82 -8.63 19.76
N VAL A 17 -17.87 -7.37 20.20
CA VAL A 17 -17.66 -6.20 19.31
C VAL A 17 -16.23 -6.17 18.77
N ILE A 18 -15.23 -6.42 19.60
CA ILE A 18 -13.82 -6.48 19.18
C ILE A 18 -13.63 -7.58 18.14
N VAL A 19 -14.13 -8.80 18.42
CA VAL A 19 -14.03 -9.93 17.49
C VAL A 19 -14.78 -9.63 16.18
N ALA A 20 -15.97 -9.02 16.23
CA ALA A 20 -16.74 -8.65 15.06
C ALA A 20 -16.00 -7.63 14.19
N ILE A 21 -15.38 -6.59 14.78
CA ILE A 21 -14.57 -5.60 14.07
C ILE A 21 -13.36 -6.25 13.44
N LEU A 22 -12.70 -7.17 14.16
CA LEU A 22 -11.52 -7.88 13.67
C LEU A 22 -11.86 -8.77 12.46
N ILE A 23 -12.97 -9.54 12.56
CA ILE A 23 -13.47 -10.37 11.46
C ILE A 23 -13.89 -9.50 10.27
N TYR A 24 -14.59 -8.38 10.51
CA TYR A 24 -15.01 -7.47 9.44
C TYR A 24 -13.81 -6.89 8.69
N LYS A 25 -12.76 -6.42 9.40
CA LYS A 25 -11.52 -5.95 8.78
C LYS A 25 -10.82 -7.07 7.99
N LEU A 26 -10.74 -8.27 8.56
CA LEU A 26 -10.13 -9.43 7.89
C LEU A 26 -10.85 -9.74 6.57
N ILE A 27 -12.19 -9.79 6.57
CA ILE A 27 -13.00 -10.03 5.37
C ILE A 27 -12.79 -8.91 4.33
N THR A 28 -12.67 -7.66 4.79
CA THR A 28 -12.50 -6.51 3.88
C THR A 28 -11.14 -6.53 3.20
N ILE A 29 -10.07 -6.93 3.91
CA ILE A 29 -8.71 -7.09 3.35
C ILE A 29 -8.66 -8.21 2.32
N VAL A 30 -9.40 -9.30 2.57
CA VAL A 30 -9.42 -10.49 1.70
C VAL A 30 -10.28 -10.28 0.43
N LYS A 31 -11.30 -9.38 0.49
CA LYS A 31 -12.14 -9.07 -0.67
C LYS A 31 -11.31 -8.50 -1.83
N GLY A 32 -11.45 -9.11 -3.01
CA GLY A 32 -10.73 -8.71 -4.22
C GLY A 32 -9.38 -9.39 -4.44
N THR A 33 -8.93 -10.21 -3.50
CA THR A 33 -7.66 -10.95 -3.62
C THR A 33 -7.86 -12.40 -4.09
N ARG A 34 -6.77 -13.05 -4.53
CA ARG A 34 -6.74 -14.49 -4.86
C ARG A 34 -7.12 -15.38 -3.65
N ALA A 35 -7.05 -14.83 -2.44
CA ALA A 35 -7.43 -15.50 -1.20
C ALA A 35 -8.91 -15.92 -1.18
N VAL A 36 -9.83 -15.17 -1.79
CA VAL A 36 -11.26 -15.54 -1.87
C VAL A 36 -11.45 -16.86 -2.64
N GLN A 37 -10.69 -17.06 -3.71
CA GLN A 37 -10.77 -18.29 -4.50
C GLN A 37 -10.23 -19.50 -3.71
N LEU A 38 -9.14 -19.32 -2.96
CA LEU A 38 -8.59 -20.33 -2.07
C LEU A 38 -9.57 -20.71 -0.95
N ILE A 39 -10.19 -19.72 -0.30
CA ILE A 39 -11.20 -19.96 0.76
C ILE A 39 -12.37 -20.77 0.20
N LYS A 40 -12.86 -20.46 -1.02
CA LYS A 40 -13.91 -21.24 -1.67
C LYS A 40 -13.47 -22.69 -1.93
N GLY A 41 -12.23 -22.90 -2.37
CA GLY A 41 -11.65 -24.24 -2.58
C GLY A 41 -11.58 -25.03 -1.28
N ILE A 42 -11.11 -24.41 -0.18
CA ILE A 42 -11.03 -25.04 1.14
C ILE A 42 -12.45 -25.39 1.66
N LEU A 43 -13.41 -24.49 1.50
CA LEU A 43 -14.79 -24.72 1.90
C LEU A 43 -15.38 -25.93 1.14
N LEU A 44 -15.14 -26.01 -0.17
CA LEU A 44 -15.56 -27.15 -0.97
C LEU A 44 -14.96 -28.46 -0.47
N LEU A 45 -13.66 -28.49 -0.15
CA LEU A 45 -12.99 -29.68 0.39
C LEU A 45 -13.56 -30.07 1.75
N LEU A 46 -13.91 -29.12 2.61
CA LEU A 46 -14.57 -29.42 3.90
C LEU A 46 -15.95 -30.03 3.69
N VAL A 47 -16.76 -29.48 2.78
CA VAL A 47 -18.09 -30.04 2.45
C VAL A 47 -17.97 -31.45 1.90
N LEU A 48 -17.01 -31.69 0.98
CA LEU A 48 -16.76 -33.03 0.44
C LEU A 48 -16.30 -34.04 1.52
N SER A 49 -15.49 -33.57 2.49
CA SER A 49 -15.04 -34.42 3.60
C SER A 49 -16.20 -34.83 4.51
N VAL A 50 -17.08 -33.87 4.83
CA VAL A 50 -18.30 -34.19 5.62
C VAL A 50 -19.20 -35.16 4.87
N LEU A 51 -19.44 -34.91 3.57
CA LEU A 51 -20.26 -35.78 2.73
C LEU A 51 -19.68 -37.21 2.64
N SER A 52 -18.36 -37.33 2.42
CA SER A 52 -17.64 -38.61 2.41
C SER A 52 -17.76 -39.36 3.73
N SER A 53 -17.70 -38.64 4.84
CA SER A 53 -17.87 -39.22 6.18
C SER A 53 -19.29 -39.75 6.38
N VAL A 54 -20.33 -38.98 5.99
CA VAL A 54 -21.73 -39.40 6.08
C VAL A 54 -22.02 -40.62 5.20
N LEU A 55 -21.41 -40.68 4.01
CA LEU A 55 -21.55 -41.81 3.07
C LEU A 55 -20.64 -42.99 3.43
N GLN A 56 -19.86 -42.91 4.52
CA GLN A 56 -18.92 -43.94 4.97
C GLN A 56 -17.89 -44.38 3.92
N LEU A 57 -17.47 -43.45 3.04
CA LEU A 57 -16.48 -43.67 2.00
C LEU A 57 -15.05 -43.60 2.60
N THR A 58 -14.58 -44.70 3.18
CA THR A 58 -13.30 -44.73 3.94
C THR A 58 -12.09 -44.27 3.16
N THR A 59 -11.92 -44.75 1.91
CA THR A 59 -10.77 -44.36 1.05
C THR A 59 -10.79 -42.89 0.65
N VAL A 60 -11.97 -42.37 0.26
CA VAL A 60 -12.15 -40.97 -0.12
C VAL A 60 -11.90 -40.08 1.08
N ASN A 61 -12.44 -40.43 2.23
CA ASN A 61 -12.24 -39.65 3.47
C ASN A 61 -10.78 -39.62 3.88
N TRP A 62 -10.06 -40.76 3.76
CA TRP A 62 -8.60 -40.80 4.01
C TRP A 62 -7.83 -39.86 3.10
N ILE A 63 -8.11 -39.88 1.78
CA ILE A 63 -7.45 -38.96 0.83
C ILE A 63 -7.76 -37.51 1.16
N LEU A 64 -9.02 -37.15 1.42
CA LEU A 64 -9.42 -35.79 1.74
C LEU A 64 -8.76 -35.29 3.03
N THR A 65 -8.63 -36.14 4.04
CA THR A 65 -7.94 -35.80 5.30
C THR A 65 -6.44 -35.53 5.03
N GLN A 66 -5.81 -36.34 4.17
CA GLN A 66 -4.41 -36.13 3.81
C GLN A 66 -4.20 -34.80 3.06
N VAL A 67 -5.10 -34.47 2.12
CA VAL A 67 -5.08 -33.20 1.41
C VAL A 67 -5.27 -32.03 2.35
N GLN A 68 -6.22 -32.13 3.32
CA GLN A 68 -6.44 -31.07 4.33
C GLN A 68 -5.19 -30.85 5.19
N THR A 69 -4.50 -31.94 5.59
CA THR A 69 -3.26 -31.83 6.37
C THR A 69 -2.15 -31.13 5.55
N MET A 70 -2.02 -31.46 4.27
CA MET A 70 -1.07 -30.78 3.37
C MET A 70 -1.42 -29.29 3.19
N LEU A 71 -2.70 -28.96 3.12
CA LEU A 71 -3.14 -27.55 3.00
C LEU A 71 -2.77 -26.71 4.21
N LEU A 72 -2.78 -27.28 5.44
CA LEU A 72 -2.35 -26.57 6.64
C LEU A 72 -0.91 -26.06 6.54
N VAL A 73 -0.04 -26.80 5.85
CA VAL A 73 1.35 -26.38 5.61
C VAL A 73 1.45 -25.46 4.39
N ALA A 74 0.68 -25.72 3.34
CA ALA A 74 0.71 -24.95 2.11
C ALA A 74 0.13 -23.53 2.25
N ILE A 75 -0.91 -23.34 3.09
CA ILE A 75 -1.57 -22.05 3.28
C ILE A 75 -0.58 -20.95 3.72
N PRO A 76 0.22 -21.12 4.80
CA PRO A 76 1.20 -20.11 5.20
C PRO A 76 2.22 -19.78 4.11
N ILE A 77 2.62 -20.76 3.31
CA ILE A 77 3.59 -20.56 2.22
C ILE A 77 2.96 -19.73 1.09
N VAL A 78 1.73 -20.04 0.70
CA VAL A 78 1.01 -19.30 -0.35
C VAL A 78 0.69 -17.87 0.09
N PHE A 79 0.35 -17.68 1.37
CA PHE A 79 0.04 -16.36 1.94
C PHE A 79 1.24 -15.65 2.56
N GLN A 80 2.45 -16.14 2.36
CA GLN A 80 3.67 -15.50 2.88
C GLN A 80 3.76 -14.01 2.51
N PRO A 81 3.49 -13.56 1.25
CA PRO A 81 3.54 -12.17 0.89
C PRO A 81 2.48 -11.32 1.63
N GLU A 82 1.25 -11.84 1.75
CA GLU A 82 0.14 -11.15 2.42
C GLU A 82 0.38 -11.05 3.93
N LEU A 83 0.87 -12.13 4.54
CA LEU A 83 1.23 -12.14 5.96
C LEU A 83 2.37 -11.18 6.25
N ARG A 84 3.39 -11.13 5.40
CA ARG A 84 4.49 -10.17 5.51
C ARG A 84 3.97 -8.75 5.45
N ARG A 85 3.14 -8.40 4.45
CA ARG A 85 2.52 -7.07 4.32
C ARG A 85 1.67 -6.70 5.54
N ALA A 86 0.83 -7.63 6.03
CA ALA A 86 0.02 -7.40 7.22
C ALA A 86 0.88 -7.13 8.47
N LEU A 87 1.97 -7.88 8.64
CA LEU A 87 2.90 -7.67 9.76
C LEU A 87 3.66 -6.34 9.62
N GLU A 88 4.07 -5.96 8.41
CA GLU A 88 4.68 -4.66 8.14
C GLU A 88 3.72 -3.51 8.44
N GLN A 89 2.44 -3.62 8.06
CA GLN A 89 1.42 -2.63 8.40
C GLN A 89 1.19 -2.53 9.92
N ILE A 90 1.16 -3.66 10.63
CA ILE A 90 1.03 -3.67 12.09
C ILE A 90 2.30 -3.10 12.75
N GLY A 91 3.48 -3.46 12.24
CA GLY A 91 4.76 -2.96 12.75
C GLY A 91 4.97 -1.46 12.51
N ASN A 92 4.45 -0.95 11.41
CA ASN A 92 4.47 0.49 11.06
C ASN A 92 3.29 1.27 11.66
N SER A 93 2.26 0.57 12.19
CA SER A 93 1.19 1.23 12.92
C SER A 93 1.75 1.85 14.20
N SER A 94 1.30 3.07 14.52
CA SER A 94 1.79 3.97 15.59
C SER A 94 1.71 3.44 17.03
N LEU A 95 1.64 2.11 17.22
CA LEU A 95 1.69 1.46 18.52
C LEU A 95 3.12 1.42 19.10
N ILE A 96 4.14 1.51 18.25
CA ILE A 96 5.54 1.64 18.68
C ILE A 96 5.94 3.09 18.38
N PRO A 97 6.30 3.93 19.37
CA PRO A 97 6.83 5.26 19.13
C PRO A 97 8.26 5.15 18.56
N GLY A 98 8.35 4.75 17.29
CA GLY A 98 9.56 4.75 16.50
C GLY A 98 9.52 5.98 15.62
N ASN A 99 10.43 6.89 15.88
CA ASN A 99 10.94 8.03 15.11
C ASN A 99 10.11 8.39 13.84
N LYS A 100 8.82 8.78 14.03
CA LYS A 100 8.05 9.43 12.97
C LYS A 100 8.81 10.72 12.66
N LYS A 101 9.50 10.75 11.53
CA LYS A 101 9.95 12.00 10.94
C LYS A 101 8.71 12.78 10.51
N SER A 102 8.11 13.53 11.44
CA SER A 102 7.12 14.55 11.10
C SER A 102 7.81 15.51 10.13
N ARG A 103 7.38 15.51 8.87
CA ARG A 103 7.86 16.49 7.91
C ARG A 103 7.21 17.81 8.27
N SER A 104 8.01 18.81 8.61
CA SER A 104 7.51 20.15 8.85
C SER A 104 6.90 20.73 7.55
N ASP A 105 5.96 21.66 7.69
CA ASP A 105 5.36 22.41 6.55
C ASP A 105 6.44 22.97 5.60
N MET A 106 7.55 23.44 6.19
CA MET A 106 8.68 23.95 5.43
C MET A 106 9.38 22.86 4.58
N GLU A 107 9.46 21.63 5.09
CA GLU A 107 10.06 20.51 4.37
C GLU A 107 9.15 20.05 3.22
N ALA A 108 7.85 19.89 3.49
CA ALA A 108 6.86 19.57 2.46
C ALA A 108 6.85 20.62 1.34
N ALA A 109 6.80 21.91 1.71
CA ALA A 109 6.85 23.01 0.74
C ALA A 109 8.15 23.01 -0.06
N ARG A 110 9.29 22.69 0.57
CA ARG A 110 10.59 22.60 -0.13
C ARG A 110 10.61 21.48 -1.15
N ILE A 111 10.09 20.29 -0.79
CA ILE A 111 9.98 19.14 -1.70
C ILE A 111 9.10 19.53 -2.89
N VAL A 112 7.90 20.05 -2.66
CA VAL A 112 6.97 20.45 -3.71
C VAL A 112 7.56 21.51 -4.62
N ASN A 113 8.27 22.51 -4.06
CA ASN A 113 8.92 23.56 -4.85
C ASN A 113 10.06 23.06 -5.74
N GLN A 114 10.63 21.88 -5.49
CA GLN A 114 11.61 21.24 -6.38
C GLN A 114 10.94 20.31 -7.39
N LEU A 115 9.86 19.62 -6.99
CA LEU A 115 9.16 18.64 -7.84
C LEU A 115 8.29 19.32 -8.91
N LEU A 116 7.51 20.32 -8.51
CA LEU A 116 6.48 20.90 -9.37
C LEU A 116 7.05 21.53 -10.64
N PRO A 117 8.11 22.38 -10.59
CA PRO A 117 8.72 22.92 -11.81
C PRO A 117 9.23 21.83 -12.75
N PHE A 118 9.79 20.74 -12.22
CA PHE A 118 10.23 19.60 -13.00
C PHE A 118 9.05 18.90 -13.69
N LEU A 119 7.98 18.57 -12.93
CA LEU A 119 6.81 17.86 -13.46
C LEU A 119 6.08 18.70 -14.52
N THR A 120 6.00 20.02 -14.32
CA THR A 120 5.42 20.96 -15.29
C THR A 120 6.24 21.04 -16.57
N ASP A 121 7.57 21.11 -16.47
CA ASP A 121 8.47 21.09 -17.64
C ASP A 121 8.39 19.75 -18.38
N ALA A 122 8.39 18.63 -17.65
CA ALA A 122 8.22 17.30 -18.22
C ALA A 122 6.87 17.14 -18.94
N SER A 123 5.78 17.71 -18.38
CA SER A 123 4.46 17.75 -19.00
C SER A 123 4.48 18.48 -20.33
N ARG A 124 5.07 19.68 -20.39
CA ARG A 124 5.21 20.49 -21.61
C ARG A 124 6.03 19.79 -22.69
N LYS A 125 7.11 19.12 -22.28
CA LYS A 125 8.02 18.38 -23.16
C LYS A 125 7.54 17.00 -23.53
N LYS A 126 6.45 16.53 -22.89
CA LYS A 126 5.96 15.14 -22.97
C LYS A 126 7.04 14.12 -22.60
N THR A 127 7.85 14.45 -21.61
CA THR A 127 8.82 13.51 -21.05
C THR A 127 8.10 12.58 -20.08
N GLY A 128 8.19 11.27 -20.32
CA GLY A 128 7.59 10.26 -19.44
C GLY A 128 8.27 10.27 -18.07
N VAL A 129 7.48 10.46 -17.00
CA VAL A 129 7.97 10.46 -15.62
C VAL A 129 7.22 9.43 -14.81
N LEU A 130 7.93 8.69 -13.96
CA LEU A 130 7.40 7.84 -12.90
C LEU A 130 8.22 8.12 -11.64
N LEU A 131 7.60 8.75 -10.64
CA LEU A 131 8.28 9.24 -9.44
C LEU A 131 7.49 8.84 -8.21
N ALA A 132 8.07 7.99 -7.37
CA ALA A 132 7.47 7.52 -6.13
C ALA A 132 8.05 8.24 -4.92
N ILE A 133 7.19 8.80 -4.08
CA ILE A 133 7.54 9.47 -2.83
C ILE A 133 7.22 8.50 -1.69
N GLN A 134 8.26 7.99 -1.04
CA GLN A 134 8.13 7.11 0.12
C GLN A 134 7.52 7.86 1.30
N ARG A 135 6.63 7.20 2.03
CA ARG A 135 6.03 7.71 3.27
C ARG A 135 6.38 6.83 4.46
N GLU A 136 5.40 6.19 5.11
CA GLU A 136 5.63 5.33 6.28
C GLU A 136 6.14 3.95 5.88
N VAL A 137 5.64 3.41 4.77
CA VAL A 137 6.06 2.11 4.25
C VAL A 137 7.36 2.27 3.45
N GLY A 138 8.41 1.60 3.91
CA GLY A 138 9.72 1.63 3.24
C GLY A 138 9.66 0.97 1.86
N LEU A 139 10.30 1.59 0.86
CA LEU A 139 10.36 1.09 -0.52
C LEU A 139 11.69 0.39 -0.86
N ASN A 140 12.44 -0.08 0.15
CA ASN A 140 13.78 -0.64 -0.03
C ASN A 140 13.84 -1.81 -1.03
N GLU A 141 12.79 -2.64 -1.11
CA GLU A 141 12.76 -3.75 -2.06
C GLU A 141 12.77 -3.24 -3.52
N TYR A 142 12.13 -2.10 -3.80
CA TYR A 142 12.12 -1.47 -5.14
C TYR A 142 13.37 -0.64 -5.37
N VAL A 143 13.89 0.08 -4.36
CA VAL A 143 15.16 0.80 -4.42
C VAL A 143 16.30 -0.11 -4.85
N ASN A 144 16.36 -1.33 -4.31
CA ASN A 144 17.41 -2.32 -4.63
C ASN A 144 17.34 -2.85 -6.07
N THR A 145 16.25 -2.64 -6.81
CA THR A 145 16.14 -3.01 -8.22
C THR A 145 16.74 -1.97 -9.16
N GLY A 146 16.93 -0.73 -8.67
CA GLY A 146 17.39 0.40 -9.46
C GLY A 146 18.86 0.73 -9.26
N ILE A 147 19.24 1.87 -9.79
CA ILE A 147 20.59 2.45 -9.68
C ILE A 147 20.58 3.43 -8.51
N SER A 148 21.40 3.18 -7.49
CA SER A 148 21.51 4.05 -6.31
C SER A 148 22.03 5.43 -6.71
N ILE A 149 21.34 6.48 -6.25
CA ILE A 149 21.72 7.88 -6.47
C ILE A 149 22.18 8.50 -5.15
N SER A 150 21.42 8.34 -4.08
CA SER A 150 21.67 8.93 -2.75
C SER A 150 21.95 10.43 -2.81
N GLY A 151 21.22 11.13 -3.68
CA GLY A 151 21.44 12.54 -4.00
C GLY A 151 20.35 13.44 -3.47
N LYS A 152 20.69 14.70 -3.20
CA LYS A 152 19.72 15.70 -2.76
C LYS A 152 18.75 16.06 -3.88
N LEU A 153 17.46 16.11 -3.53
CA LEU A 153 16.41 16.48 -4.47
C LEU A 153 16.62 17.88 -5.04
N SER A 154 16.66 17.97 -6.36
CA SER A 154 16.64 19.22 -7.09
C SER A 154 15.95 19.03 -8.45
N THR A 155 15.31 20.09 -8.93
CA THR A 155 14.69 20.16 -10.26
C THR A 155 15.68 19.75 -11.36
N GLN A 156 16.93 20.20 -11.26
CA GLN A 156 18.00 19.95 -12.23
C GLN A 156 18.43 18.48 -12.23
N LEU A 157 18.56 17.85 -11.04
CA LEU A 157 18.95 16.45 -10.95
C LEU A 157 17.85 15.54 -11.53
N LEU A 158 16.58 15.81 -11.19
CA LEU A 158 15.45 15.10 -11.80
C LEU A 158 15.43 15.29 -13.33
N GLY A 159 15.65 16.52 -13.82
CA GLY A 159 15.72 16.79 -15.24
C GLY A 159 16.81 15.97 -15.95
N ASN A 160 17.97 15.77 -15.31
CA ASN A 160 19.05 14.93 -15.84
C ASN A 160 18.72 13.42 -15.79
N ILE A 161 18.09 12.95 -14.73
CA ILE A 161 17.69 11.54 -14.60
C ILE A 161 16.72 11.16 -15.71
N PHE A 162 15.72 12.01 -16.02
CA PHE A 162 14.68 11.70 -17.00
C PHE A 162 15.02 12.11 -18.44
N ILE A 163 16.30 12.40 -18.74
CA ILE A 163 16.74 12.56 -20.14
C ILE A 163 16.53 11.24 -20.88
N SER A 164 15.74 11.30 -21.96
CA SER A 164 15.46 10.13 -22.80
C SER A 164 16.73 9.48 -23.34
N ASN A 165 16.72 8.16 -23.48
CA ASN A 165 17.85 7.35 -23.96
C ASN A 165 19.09 7.34 -23.05
N THR A 166 18.93 7.64 -21.76
CA THR A 166 19.98 7.46 -20.74
C THR A 166 19.67 6.25 -19.85
N PRO A 167 20.65 5.64 -19.16
CA PRO A 167 20.40 4.49 -18.30
C PRO A 167 19.46 4.76 -17.14
N LEU A 168 19.28 6.00 -16.70
CA LEU A 168 18.52 6.36 -15.51
C LEU A 168 17.04 6.65 -15.79
N HIS A 169 16.64 6.91 -17.06
CA HIS A 169 15.31 7.41 -17.38
C HIS A 169 14.24 6.33 -17.42
N ASP A 170 14.63 5.07 -17.67
CA ASP A 170 13.68 3.95 -17.80
C ASP A 170 13.43 3.30 -16.44
N GLY A 171 12.22 3.44 -15.94
CA GLY A 171 11.80 2.99 -14.62
C GLY A 171 11.36 4.15 -13.72
N ALA A 172 11.31 3.88 -12.43
CA ALA A 172 10.87 4.84 -11.43
C ALA A 172 12.05 5.50 -10.71
N VAL A 173 11.85 6.75 -10.32
CA VAL A 173 12.67 7.41 -9.30
C VAL A 173 11.98 7.27 -7.95
N ILE A 174 12.72 6.90 -6.92
CA ILE A 174 12.21 6.78 -5.55
C ILE A 174 12.84 7.86 -4.67
N LEU A 175 11.97 8.60 -3.98
CA LEU A 175 12.33 9.66 -3.04
C LEU A 175 12.02 9.27 -1.60
N ASP A 176 12.90 9.63 -0.67
CA ASP A 176 12.62 9.71 0.77
C ASP A 176 12.94 11.12 1.27
N GLY A 177 11.90 11.85 1.63
CA GLY A 177 12.05 13.26 1.99
C GLY A 177 12.64 14.08 0.86
N ASP A 178 13.73 14.78 1.13
CA ASP A 178 14.48 15.59 0.17
C ASP A 178 15.65 14.85 -0.48
N THR A 179 15.63 13.52 -0.46
CA THR A 179 16.70 12.66 -1.00
C THR A 179 16.16 11.74 -2.10
N ILE A 180 16.81 11.73 -3.25
CA ILE A 180 16.62 10.74 -4.31
C ILE A 180 17.40 9.49 -3.91
N LEU A 181 16.70 8.39 -3.58
CA LEU A 181 17.34 7.14 -3.18
C LEU A 181 17.93 6.40 -4.38
N ALA A 182 17.12 6.18 -5.41
CA ALA A 182 17.50 5.46 -6.62
C ALA A 182 16.68 5.91 -7.83
N ALA A 183 17.17 5.60 -9.02
CA ALA A 183 16.51 5.78 -10.30
C ALA A 183 16.48 4.46 -11.07
N SER A 184 15.71 4.39 -12.16
CA SER A 184 15.52 3.15 -12.94
C SER A 184 15.01 1.97 -12.10
N CYS A 185 14.16 2.24 -11.11
CA CYS A 185 13.59 1.22 -10.24
C CYS A 185 12.41 0.53 -10.92
N TYR A 186 12.30 -0.80 -10.73
CA TYR A 186 11.16 -1.58 -11.19
C TYR A 186 10.05 -1.58 -10.14
N LEU A 187 8.84 -1.18 -10.54
CA LEU A 187 7.65 -1.18 -9.70
C LEU A 187 6.67 -2.28 -10.13
N PRO A 188 5.86 -2.80 -9.20
CA PRO A 188 4.85 -3.81 -9.53
C PRO A 188 3.77 -3.20 -10.43
N LEU A 189 3.31 -3.97 -11.40
CA LEU A 189 2.19 -3.56 -12.25
C LEU A 189 0.87 -3.97 -11.61
N SER A 190 -0.11 -3.08 -11.61
CA SER A 190 -1.47 -3.43 -11.17
C SER A 190 -2.08 -4.50 -12.06
N GLU A 191 -2.65 -5.54 -11.44
CA GLU A 191 -3.43 -6.59 -12.10
C GLU A 191 -4.92 -6.25 -12.25
N ASN A 192 -5.33 -5.05 -11.84
CA ASN A 192 -6.73 -4.63 -11.88
C ASN A 192 -7.21 -4.50 -13.33
N LYS A 193 -8.17 -5.35 -13.71
CA LYS A 193 -8.75 -5.40 -15.07
C LYS A 193 -9.62 -4.19 -15.42
N ASN A 194 -10.02 -3.41 -14.41
CA ASN A 194 -10.87 -2.23 -14.60
C ASN A 194 -10.07 -0.97 -14.95
N ILE A 195 -8.74 -1.04 -14.95
CA ILE A 195 -7.91 0.08 -15.38
C ILE A 195 -8.11 0.31 -16.88
N ASN A 196 -8.30 1.57 -17.26
CA ASN A 196 -8.44 1.96 -18.65
C ASN A 196 -7.25 1.44 -19.48
N LYS A 197 -7.53 0.72 -20.56
CA LYS A 197 -6.51 0.12 -21.45
C LYS A 197 -5.64 1.15 -22.18
N ALA A 198 -6.11 2.39 -22.28
CA ALA A 198 -5.34 3.50 -22.84
C ALA A 198 -4.21 4.00 -21.91
N LEU A 199 -4.16 3.55 -20.65
CA LEU A 199 -3.09 3.91 -19.73
C LEU A 199 -1.88 3.01 -19.96
N GLY A 200 -0.72 3.64 -20.20
CA GLY A 200 0.56 2.96 -20.42
C GLY A 200 1.12 2.29 -19.16
N THR A 201 2.28 1.64 -19.36
CA THR A 201 2.96 0.86 -18.30
C THR A 201 3.30 1.68 -17.06
N ARG A 202 3.73 2.96 -17.21
CA ARG A 202 4.03 3.86 -16.07
C ARG A 202 2.82 4.11 -15.17
N HIS A 203 1.63 4.30 -15.75
CA HIS A 203 0.41 4.45 -14.96
C HIS A 203 0.05 3.17 -14.20
N ARG A 204 0.19 2.02 -14.86
CA ARG A 204 -0.08 0.71 -14.23
C ARG A 204 0.92 0.39 -13.12
N ALA A 205 2.17 0.79 -13.29
CA ALA A 205 3.20 0.67 -12.26
C ALA A 205 2.93 1.59 -11.06
N ALA A 206 2.48 2.82 -11.32
CA ALA A 206 2.10 3.75 -10.26
C ALA A 206 0.93 3.24 -9.43
N ILE A 207 -0.13 2.76 -10.09
CA ILE A 207 -1.27 2.15 -9.40
C ILE A 207 -0.79 0.92 -8.62
N GLY A 208 -0.01 0.02 -9.24
CA GLY A 208 0.48 -1.20 -8.61
C GLY A 208 1.31 -0.94 -7.35
N LEU A 209 2.20 0.04 -7.37
CA LEU A 209 2.94 0.44 -6.16
C LEU A 209 1.99 1.01 -5.09
N SER A 210 1.03 1.85 -5.49
CA SER A 210 0.07 2.45 -4.56
C SER A 210 -0.96 1.46 -3.98
N GLU A 211 -1.13 0.27 -4.59
CA GLU A 211 -1.94 -0.83 -4.05
C GLU A 211 -1.24 -1.56 -2.88
N VAL A 212 0.10 -1.53 -2.85
CA VAL A 212 0.92 -2.32 -1.91
C VAL A 212 1.67 -1.46 -0.91
N SER A 213 1.63 -0.14 -1.06
CA SER A 213 2.29 0.82 -0.16
C SER A 213 1.44 2.07 0.01
N ASP A 214 1.81 2.92 0.95
CA ASP A 214 1.23 4.25 1.17
C ASP A 214 1.95 5.36 0.38
N ALA A 215 2.81 4.97 -0.56
CA ALA A 215 3.57 5.90 -1.38
C ALA A 215 2.66 6.76 -2.27
N ILE A 216 3.06 8.01 -2.48
CA ILE A 216 2.46 8.88 -3.48
C ILE A 216 3.27 8.73 -4.76
N VAL A 217 2.60 8.39 -5.85
CA VAL A 217 3.29 8.22 -7.14
C VAL A 217 2.82 9.26 -8.13
N CYS A 218 3.75 10.11 -8.58
CA CYS A 218 3.52 11.11 -9.61
C CYS A 218 3.90 10.56 -10.98
N ILE A 219 3.05 10.79 -11.97
CA ILE A 219 3.24 10.33 -13.34
C ILE A 219 3.10 11.49 -14.31
N VAL A 220 3.95 11.53 -15.34
CA VAL A 220 3.73 12.33 -16.53
C VAL A 220 3.69 11.39 -17.73
N SER A 221 2.63 11.50 -18.53
CA SER A 221 2.47 10.71 -19.76
C SER A 221 3.40 11.19 -20.85
N GLU A 222 4.17 10.29 -21.46
CA GLU A 222 4.99 10.62 -22.62
C GLU A 222 4.19 10.84 -23.92
N GLU A 223 2.96 10.33 -23.96
CA GLU A 223 2.10 10.51 -25.14
C GLU A 223 1.34 11.84 -25.09
N THR A 224 0.71 12.12 -23.95
CA THR A 224 -0.21 13.25 -23.79
C THR A 224 0.39 14.44 -23.05
N GLY A 225 1.39 14.21 -22.19
CA GLY A 225 1.90 15.18 -21.24
C GLY A 225 1.03 15.32 -19.99
N ALA A 226 -0.05 14.52 -19.86
CA ALA A 226 -0.94 14.59 -18.73
C ALA A 226 -0.21 14.24 -17.43
N MET A 227 -0.37 15.10 -16.41
CA MET A 227 0.12 14.86 -15.06
C MET A 227 -0.94 14.08 -14.28
N SER A 228 -0.52 13.08 -13.52
CA SER A 228 -1.40 12.22 -12.74
C SER A 228 -0.76 11.85 -11.40
N ILE A 229 -1.58 11.50 -10.41
CA ILE A 229 -1.16 10.96 -9.12
C ILE A 229 -1.83 9.63 -8.88
N ALA A 230 -1.09 8.64 -8.37
CA ALA A 230 -1.62 7.39 -7.85
C ALA A 230 -1.38 7.31 -6.33
N GLU A 231 -2.44 6.99 -5.58
CA GLU A 231 -2.45 6.79 -4.13
C GLU A 231 -3.53 5.77 -3.75
N GLY A 232 -3.23 4.81 -2.86
CA GLY A 232 -4.20 3.84 -2.36
C GLY A 232 -4.89 2.99 -3.44
N GLY A 233 -4.18 2.65 -4.52
CA GLY A 233 -4.72 1.89 -5.65
C GLY A 233 -5.60 2.70 -6.60
N GLN A 234 -5.73 4.02 -6.40
CA GLN A 234 -6.53 4.89 -7.24
C GLN A 234 -5.64 5.86 -8.03
N LEU A 235 -6.07 6.19 -9.26
CA LEU A 235 -5.39 7.13 -10.13
C LEU A 235 -6.25 8.38 -10.33
N MET A 236 -5.72 9.53 -9.97
CA MET A 236 -6.24 10.84 -10.36
C MET A 236 -5.54 11.25 -11.65
N TYR A 237 -6.26 11.13 -12.77
CA TYR A 237 -5.70 11.33 -14.10
C TYR A 237 -5.88 12.77 -14.58
N ASN A 238 -4.87 13.30 -15.29
CA ASN A 238 -4.89 14.60 -15.96
C ASN A 238 -5.27 15.77 -15.03
N ILE A 239 -4.53 15.91 -13.94
CA ILE A 239 -4.73 16.98 -12.96
C ILE A 239 -3.95 18.24 -13.32
N SER A 240 -4.49 19.42 -12.96
CA SER A 240 -3.80 20.70 -13.18
C SER A 240 -2.59 20.87 -12.24
N GLU A 241 -1.70 21.80 -12.59
CA GLU A 241 -0.53 22.12 -11.76
C GLU A 241 -0.96 22.59 -10.36
N GLU A 242 -2.00 23.42 -10.26
CA GLU A 242 -2.51 23.91 -8.98
C GLU A 242 -3.08 22.77 -8.12
N THR A 243 -3.83 21.85 -8.75
CA THR A 243 -4.37 20.67 -8.06
C THR A 243 -3.25 19.74 -7.60
N LEU A 244 -2.25 19.51 -8.46
CA LEU A 244 -1.08 18.71 -8.11
C LEU A 244 -0.32 19.31 -6.92
N ARG A 245 -0.12 20.65 -6.93
CA ARG A 245 0.53 21.38 -5.84
C ARG A 245 -0.22 21.21 -4.53
N SER A 246 -1.54 21.44 -4.53
CA SER A 246 -2.36 21.34 -3.32
C SER A 246 -2.39 19.93 -2.75
N LEU A 247 -2.53 18.91 -3.62
CA LEU A 247 -2.51 17.51 -3.21
C LEU A 247 -1.14 17.11 -2.62
N LEU A 248 -0.05 17.48 -3.27
CA LEU A 248 1.29 17.16 -2.74
C LEU A 248 1.55 17.84 -1.40
N LEU A 249 1.17 19.11 -1.24
CA LEU A 249 1.30 19.80 0.05
C LEU A 249 0.46 19.13 1.12
N GLU A 250 -0.80 18.82 0.86
CA GLU A 250 -1.70 18.16 1.80
C GLU A 250 -1.19 16.77 2.21
N ARG A 251 -0.74 15.97 1.24
CA ARG A 251 -0.32 14.58 1.48
C ARG A 251 1.08 14.44 2.09
N LEU A 252 1.97 15.40 1.82
CA LEU A 252 3.31 15.44 2.40
C LEU A 252 3.33 16.15 3.76
N HIS A 253 2.32 17.00 4.03
CA HIS A 253 2.07 17.55 5.35
C HIS A 253 1.48 16.43 6.21
N GLN A 254 2.31 15.75 6.97
CA GLN A 254 1.81 14.91 8.06
C GLN A 254 1.52 15.82 9.24
N GLU A 255 0.23 16.14 9.45
CA GLU A 255 -0.20 16.61 10.78
C GLU A 255 0.39 15.66 11.82
N GLU A 256 1.03 16.22 12.85
CA GLU A 256 1.28 15.47 14.08
C GLU A 256 -0.08 14.92 14.53
N SER A 257 -0.37 13.68 14.17
CA SER A 257 -1.45 12.94 14.81
C SER A 257 -1.05 12.91 16.27
N LYS A 258 -1.60 13.87 17.05
CA LYS A 258 -1.43 13.91 18.50
C LYS A 258 -1.70 12.49 18.96
N SER A 259 -0.69 11.82 19.45
CA SER A 259 -0.80 10.44 19.93
C SER A 259 -2.01 10.39 20.85
N ILE A 260 -2.85 9.35 20.71
CA ILE A 260 -4.00 9.14 21.61
C ILE A 260 -3.57 9.33 23.07
N ILE A 261 -2.33 8.96 23.39
CA ILE A 261 -1.68 9.17 24.69
C ILE A 261 -1.50 10.66 25.01
N GLN A 262 -1.17 11.52 24.03
CA GLN A 262 -1.06 12.98 24.25
C GLN A 262 -2.44 13.61 24.42
N LYS A 263 -3.46 13.19 23.64
CA LYS A 263 -4.85 13.63 23.82
C LYS A 263 -5.39 13.21 25.20
N LEU A 264 -5.15 11.96 25.61
CA LEU A 264 -5.50 11.48 26.96
C LEU A 264 -4.73 12.23 28.08
N ARG A 265 -3.48 12.61 27.85
CA ARG A 265 -2.68 13.36 28.82
C ARG A 265 -3.12 14.82 28.93
N GLU A 266 -3.54 15.46 27.83
CA GLU A 266 -4.15 16.79 27.82
C GLU A 266 -5.54 16.77 28.49
N GLU A 267 -6.36 15.73 28.27
CA GLU A 267 -7.65 15.56 28.93
C GLU A 267 -7.54 15.23 30.42
N LEU A 268 -6.55 14.44 30.83
CA LEU A 268 -6.32 14.08 32.25
C LEU A 268 -5.52 15.13 33.01
N GLY A 269 -4.65 15.90 32.34
CA GLY A 269 -3.85 16.97 32.94
C GLY A 269 -4.55 18.31 33.08
N GLY A 270 -5.68 18.51 32.41
CA GLY A 270 -6.51 19.72 32.51
C GLY A 270 -7.51 19.75 33.69
N ARG A 271 -7.42 18.80 34.63
CA ARG A 271 -8.26 18.68 35.82
C ARG A 271 -7.47 18.75 37.14
N ALA A 272 -6.38 19.51 37.17
CA ALA A 272 -5.67 19.84 38.42
C ALA A 272 -5.71 21.34 38.69
#